data_c55781c57e3387880f198d1965a88935
#
_entry.id   c55781c57e3387880f198d1965a88935
#
_cell.length_a   1.000
_cell.length_b   1.000
_cell.length_c   1.000
_cell.angle_alpha   90.00
_cell.angle_beta   90.00
_cell.angle_gamma   90.00
#
_symmetry.space_group_name_H-M   'P 1'
#
loop_
_entity.id
_entity.type
_entity.pdbx_description
1 polymer ?
#
loop_
_entity_poly.entity_id
_entity_poly.type
_entity_poly.pdbx_seq_one_letter_code
_entity_poly.pdbx_strand_id
1 'polypeptide(L)'
;MQLNAKFKALLASAAIAVGLTACGGSSGDAQSSQSSGAATVASIKEKGVIRIGVFGDKPPFGYVDANGKNQGFDVEIAKDLAKDLLGSPDKVEFVLTEAANRVEYVRSGKVDLILANFTKTPERAEAVDFADPYMKVALGVVSPKDKPITDVAQLKDQTLLVNKGTTADAFFTKSHPEVKLLKFDQNTETFDALKDGRGVALAHDNALLWAWTKENPNFEVAIGNLGPAEFIAPAVQKGNTDLLNWVNGEIAAMKKDGRLKAAYEKTLLPVYGEKVKPEELLAE
;
A
#
# COMPACT_ATOMS: atom_id res chain seq x y z
N MET A 1 41.78 33.39 37.31
CA MET A 1 42.61 34.16 36.42
C MET A 1 41.68 34.60 35.27
N GLN A 2 40.92 35.73 35.46
CA GLN A 2 41.15 37.08 35.03
C GLN A 2 41.70 37.15 33.60
N LEU A 3 41.14 37.84 32.60
CA LEU A 3 40.67 39.25 32.49
C LEU A 3 39.86 39.39 31.19
N ASN A 4 38.66 39.94 31.14
CA ASN A 4 38.27 41.31 30.78
C ASN A 4 38.80 41.89 29.44
N ALA A 5 37.88 42.36 28.57
CA ALA A 5 37.70 43.77 28.16
C ALA A 5 36.69 43.85 26.99
N LYS A 6 35.56 44.40 27.12
CA LYS A 6 34.95 45.70 26.79
C LYS A 6 35.60 46.42 25.60
N PHE A 7 34.82 46.72 24.52
CA PHE A 7 34.84 48.07 23.93
C PHE A 7 33.53 48.44 23.24
N LYS A 8 33.21 49.67 23.39
CA LYS A 8 32.01 50.45 23.28
C LYS A 8 31.57 50.82 21.85
N ALA A 9 30.31 51.19 21.81
CA ALA A 9 29.50 51.80 20.76
C ALA A 9 30.10 53.04 20.06
N LEU A 10 29.65 53.25 18.82
CA LEU A 10 29.47 54.63 18.29
C LEU A 10 28.26 54.65 17.34
N LEU A 11 27.33 55.51 17.69
CA LEU A 11 26.17 55.98 16.91
C LEU A 11 26.66 57.02 15.88
N ALA A 12 26.14 56.96 14.67
CA ALA A 12 26.01 58.16 13.83
C ALA A 12 24.78 58.05 12.93
N SER A 13 23.85 58.91 13.20
CA SER A 13 22.66 59.22 12.43
C SER A 13 23.01 60.15 11.27
N ALA A 14 22.47 59.94 10.08
CA ALA A 14 22.18 61.00 9.12
C ALA A 14 20.97 60.65 8.26
N ALA A 15 20.05 61.56 8.24
CA ALA A 15 18.76 61.52 7.55
C ALA A 15 18.84 62.18 6.16
N ILE A 16 17.75 61.98 5.38
CA ILE A 16 17.24 62.82 4.28
C ILE A 16 17.74 62.42 2.86
N ALA A 17 16.84 61.90 2.02
CA ALA A 17 16.09 62.68 1.05
C ALA A 17 15.09 61.81 0.24
N VAL A 18 13.92 62.39 0.11
CA VAL A 18 12.75 61.97 -0.69
C VAL A 18 13.09 62.01 -2.19
N GLY A 19 12.67 60.97 -2.94
CA GLY A 19 12.65 60.98 -4.37
C GLY A 19 11.57 59.99 -4.88
N LEU A 20 10.37 60.50 -5.12
CA LEU A 20 9.33 59.79 -5.89
C LEU A 20 9.77 59.75 -7.37
N THR A 21 9.87 58.56 -7.91
CA THR A 21 9.59 58.34 -9.33
C THR A 21 8.91 56.99 -9.50
N ALA A 22 7.67 57.03 -9.90
CA ALA A 22 6.88 55.90 -10.37
C ALA A 22 7.40 55.48 -11.75
N CYS A 23 7.53 54.17 -12.01
CA CYS A 23 7.05 53.46 -13.19
C CYS A 23 7.56 52.04 -13.22
N GLY A 24 6.65 51.11 -13.17
CA GLY A 24 6.50 49.98 -14.02
C GLY A 24 7.59 48.89 -14.04
N GLY A 25 7.27 47.74 -13.50
CA GLY A 25 8.06 46.54 -13.69
C GLY A 25 7.73 45.50 -12.63
N SER A 26 6.49 45.03 -12.63
CA SER A 26 6.07 43.90 -11.80
C SER A 26 6.68 42.61 -12.38
N SER A 27 7.90 42.30 -11.94
CA SER A 27 8.40 40.93 -11.99
C SER A 27 7.88 40.22 -10.78
N GLY A 28 6.65 39.80 -10.85
CA GLY A 28 6.09 38.85 -9.90
C GLY A 28 6.85 37.54 -10.08
N ASP A 29 7.76 37.23 -9.15
CA ASP A 29 8.12 35.85 -8.87
C ASP A 29 6.80 35.14 -8.50
N ALA A 30 6.17 34.58 -9.52
CA ALA A 30 5.13 33.59 -9.35
C ALA A 30 5.81 32.36 -8.73
N GLN A 31 5.91 32.39 -7.43
CA GLN A 31 6.04 31.18 -6.65
C GLN A 31 4.84 30.33 -6.98
N SER A 32 5.02 29.43 -7.97
CA SER A 32 4.03 28.44 -8.34
C SER A 32 3.83 27.58 -7.09
N SER A 33 2.85 27.97 -6.28
CA SER A 33 2.19 27.03 -5.40
C SER A 33 1.66 25.92 -6.32
N GLN A 34 2.44 24.87 -6.50
CA GLN A 34 1.91 23.61 -7.01
C GLN A 34 0.79 23.20 -6.04
N SER A 35 -0.42 23.60 -6.39
CA SER A 35 -1.58 22.90 -5.88
C SER A 35 -1.34 21.45 -6.29
N SER A 36 -1.22 20.55 -5.34
CA SER A 36 -1.17 19.12 -5.57
C SER A 36 -2.55 18.65 -6.05
N GLY A 37 -2.92 19.05 -7.26
CA GLY A 37 -4.07 18.53 -7.95
C GLY A 37 -3.85 17.04 -8.18
N ALA A 38 -4.92 16.26 -8.09
CA ALA A 38 -4.88 14.84 -8.38
C ALA A 38 -4.21 14.60 -9.74
N ALA A 39 -3.35 13.60 -9.84
CA ALA A 39 -2.66 13.24 -11.07
C ALA A 39 -3.68 12.73 -12.10
N THR A 40 -3.90 13.48 -13.18
CA THR A 40 -4.77 13.07 -14.27
C THR A 40 -4.05 12.16 -15.26
N VAL A 41 -4.79 11.42 -16.07
CA VAL A 41 -4.23 10.62 -17.17
C VAL A 41 -3.33 11.48 -18.08
N ALA A 42 -3.78 12.70 -18.41
CA ALA A 42 -3.00 13.63 -19.22
C ALA A 42 -1.70 14.05 -18.55
N SER A 43 -1.72 14.41 -17.26
CA SER A 43 -0.53 14.83 -16.52
C SER A 43 0.48 13.68 -16.32
N ILE A 44 0.01 12.44 -16.17
CA ILE A 44 0.86 11.26 -16.09
C ILE A 44 1.54 11.00 -17.44
N LYS A 45 0.79 11.13 -18.56
CA LYS A 45 1.34 11.01 -19.91
C LYS A 45 2.40 12.08 -20.20
N GLU A 46 2.17 13.31 -19.77
CA GLU A 46 3.12 14.41 -19.93
C GLU A 46 4.41 14.14 -19.12
N LYS A 47 4.30 13.64 -17.90
CA LYS A 47 5.47 13.24 -17.07
C LYS A 47 6.20 12.02 -17.62
N GLY A 48 5.52 11.17 -18.40
CA GLY A 48 6.09 9.95 -18.96
C GLY A 48 6.34 8.82 -17.95
N VAL A 49 5.82 8.92 -16.74
CA VAL A 49 5.95 7.92 -15.67
C VAL A 49 4.71 7.95 -14.78
N ILE A 50 4.25 6.76 -14.34
CA ILE A 50 3.20 6.60 -13.34
C ILE A 50 3.81 6.12 -12.02
N ARG A 51 3.48 6.76 -10.90
CA ARG A 51 3.94 6.37 -9.56
C ARG A 51 2.94 5.44 -8.91
N ILE A 52 3.33 4.21 -8.65
CA ILE A 52 2.44 3.20 -8.09
C ILE A 52 2.98 2.69 -6.76
N GLY A 53 2.16 2.79 -5.71
CA GLY A 53 2.46 2.23 -4.40
C GLY A 53 2.26 0.73 -4.39
N VAL A 54 3.29 -0.04 -4.02
CA VAL A 54 3.28 -1.50 -3.91
C VAL A 54 3.95 -1.94 -2.61
N PHE A 55 3.66 -3.14 -2.15
CA PHE A 55 4.44 -3.74 -1.06
C PHE A 55 5.85 -4.11 -1.52
N GLY A 56 6.81 -4.04 -0.59
CA GLY A 56 8.18 -4.51 -0.79
C GLY A 56 8.48 -5.82 -0.06
N ASP A 57 7.55 -6.34 0.76
CA ASP A 57 7.76 -7.42 1.71
C ASP A 57 6.58 -8.40 1.84
N LYS A 58 5.71 -8.43 0.84
CA LYS A 58 4.49 -9.27 0.83
C LYS A 58 4.46 -10.24 -0.37
N PRO A 59 5.40 -11.22 -0.46
CA PRO A 59 5.34 -12.24 -1.52
C PRO A 59 4.09 -13.11 -1.35
N PRO A 60 3.44 -13.55 -2.44
CA PRO A 60 3.76 -13.33 -3.85
C PRO A 60 3.09 -12.11 -4.49
N PHE A 61 2.51 -11.18 -3.71
CA PHE A 61 1.73 -10.04 -4.22
C PHE A 61 2.61 -8.86 -4.61
N GLY A 62 3.46 -8.37 -3.71
CA GLY A 62 4.42 -7.30 -3.95
C GLY A 62 5.64 -7.46 -3.04
N TYR A 63 6.83 -7.62 -3.62
CA TYR A 63 8.07 -7.79 -2.87
C TYR A 63 9.28 -7.35 -3.70
N VAL A 64 10.38 -7.09 -3.01
CA VAL A 64 11.68 -6.83 -3.64
C VAL A 64 12.50 -8.11 -3.61
N ASP A 65 12.95 -8.57 -4.78
CA ASP A 65 13.77 -9.76 -4.89
C ASP A 65 15.24 -9.52 -4.46
N ALA A 66 16.05 -10.57 -4.44
CA ALA A 66 17.46 -10.49 -4.05
C ALA A 66 18.32 -9.58 -4.96
N ASN A 67 17.82 -9.24 -6.15
CA ASN A 67 18.47 -8.34 -7.11
C ASN A 67 17.94 -6.89 -6.98
N GLY A 68 17.12 -6.60 -5.98
CA GLY A 68 16.52 -5.29 -5.76
C GLY A 68 15.37 -4.97 -6.74
N LYS A 69 14.78 -5.95 -7.43
CA LYS A 69 13.69 -5.74 -8.38
C LYS A 69 12.34 -5.99 -7.73
N ASN A 70 11.38 -5.11 -8.03
CA ASN A 70 9.99 -5.33 -7.63
C ASN A 70 9.38 -6.49 -8.40
N GLN A 71 8.75 -7.41 -7.69
CA GLN A 71 8.14 -8.64 -8.19
C GLN A 71 6.77 -8.86 -7.53
N GLY A 72 5.95 -9.71 -8.14
CA GLY A 72 4.67 -10.16 -7.58
C GLY A 72 3.46 -9.77 -8.40
N PHE A 73 2.30 -10.23 -7.96
CA PHE A 73 1.04 -10.11 -8.70
C PHE A 73 0.62 -8.64 -8.94
N ASP A 74 0.66 -7.82 -7.88
CA ASP A 74 0.34 -6.39 -7.98
C ASP A 74 1.34 -5.66 -8.89
N VAL A 75 2.61 -6.08 -8.86
CA VAL A 75 3.69 -5.51 -9.69
C VAL A 75 3.48 -5.82 -11.18
N GLU A 76 3.01 -7.02 -11.53
CA GLU A 76 2.70 -7.36 -12.92
C GLU A 76 1.51 -6.54 -13.44
N ILE A 77 0.45 -6.40 -12.64
CA ILE A 77 -0.69 -5.51 -12.98
C ILE A 77 -0.19 -4.07 -13.19
N ALA A 78 0.66 -3.57 -12.31
CA ALA A 78 1.22 -2.23 -12.41
C ALA A 78 2.04 -2.01 -13.70
N LYS A 79 2.82 -3.00 -14.11
CA LYS A 79 3.59 -2.97 -15.37
C LYS A 79 2.67 -2.95 -16.59
N ASP A 80 1.58 -3.72 -16.56
CA ASP A 80 0.60 -3.71 -17.64
C ASP A 80 -0.09 -2.35 -17.74
N LEU A 81 -0.50 -1.76 -16.61
CA LEU A 81 -1.04 -0.39 -16.58
C LEU A 81 -0.06 0.63 -17.17
N ALA A 82 1.22 0.58 -16.78
CA ALA A 82 2.23 1.48 -17.32
C ALA A 82 2.45 1.28 -18.82
N LYS A 83 2.43 0.04 -19.30
CA LYS A 83 2.53 -0.29 -20.72
C LYS A 83 1.38 0.30 -21.52
N ASP A 84 0.15 0.14 -21.05
CA ASP A 84 -1.04 0.62 -21.78
C ASP A 84 -1.15 2.15 -21.73
N LEU A 85 -0.78 2.78 -20.60
CA LEU A 85 -0.82 4.23 -20.45
C LEU A 85 0.30 4.95 -21.21
N LEU A 86 1.52 4.40 -21.16
CA LEU A 86 2.77 5.09 -21.51
C LEU A 86 3.60 4.37 -22.58
N GLY A 87 3.13 3.21 -23.06
CA GLY A 87 3.78 2.42 -24.11
C GLY A 87 4.94 1.54 -23.65
N SER A 88 5.27 1.48 -22.34
CA SER A 88 6.31 0.60 -21.81
C SER A 88 6.02 0.19 -20.37
N PRO A 89 6.23 -1.10 -20.00
CA PRO A 89 6.11 -1.58 -18.62
C PRO A 89 7.17 -0.98 -17.67
N ASP A 90 8.24 -0.40 -18.22
CA ASP A 90 9.32 0.22 -17.43
C ASP A 90 9.01 1.67 -17.04
N LYS A 91 7.92 2.24 -17.56
CA LYS A 91 7.48 3.60 -17.23
C LYS A 91 6.63 3.66 -15.95
N VAL A 92 6.98 2.83 -14.98
CA VAL A 92 6.41 2.82 -13.63
C VAL A 92 7.49 3.10 -12.61
N GLU A 93 7.22 4.03 -11.71
CA GLU A 93 8.00 4.26 -10.50
C GLU A 93 7.30 3.56 -9.34
N PHE A 94 7.93 2.50 -8.82
CA PHE A 94 7.41 1.79 -7.67
C PHE A 94 7.76 2.52 -6.38
N VAL A 95 6.75 2.87 -5.59
CA VAL A 95 6.90 3.46 -4.27
C VAL A 95 6.56 2.39 -3.24
N LEU A 96 7.55 1.90 -2.51
CA LEU A 96 7.33 0.89 -1.48
C LEU A 96 6.47 1.47 -0.35
N THR A 97 5.45 0.73 0.04
CA THR A 97 4.51 1.15 1.08
C THR A 97 4.25 0.04 2.09
N GLU A 98 3.88 0.44 3.28
CA GLU A 98 3.32 -0.42 4.34
C GLU A 98 1.80 -0.30 4.36
N ALA A 99 1.14 -1.26 4.99
CA ALA A 99 -0.33 -1.31 4.97
C ALA A 99 -0.98 -0.06 5.60
N ALA A 100 -0.40 0.49 6.66
CA ALA A 100 -0.89 1.67 7.35
C ALA A 100 -0.77 2.96 6.52
N ASN A 101 0.19 3.01 5.59
CA ASN A 101 0.52 4.22 4.82
C ASN A 101 -0.25 4.35 3.50
N ARG A 102 -0.97 3.30 3.04
CA ARG A 102 -1.60 3.26 1.73
C ARG A 102 -2.57 4.43 1.47
N VAL A 103 -3.46 4.70 2.42
CA VAL A 103 -4.43 5.81 2.33
C VAL A 103 -3.70 7.16 2.22
N GLU A 104 -2.72 7.39 3.10
CA GLU A 104 -2.00 8.67 3.14
C GLU A 104 -1.16 8.90 1.88
N TYR A 105 -0.53 7.87 1.32
CA TYR A 105 0.28 7.99 0.11
C TYR A 105 -0.54 8.39 -1.11
N VAL A 106 -1.78 7.85 -1.24
CA VAL A 106 -2.71 8.29 -2.29
C VAL A 106 -3.21 9.70 -2.02
N ARG A 107 -3.64 9.97 -0.78
CA ARG A 107 -4.25 11.25 -0.41
C ARG A 107 -3.29 12.42 -0.57
N SER A 108 -2.03 12.23 -0.19
CA SER A 108 -0.98 13.27 -0.31
C SER A 108 -0.43 13.43 -1.72
N GLY A 109 -0.80 12.53 -2.66
CA GLY A 109 -0.23 12.54 -4.01
C GLY A 109 1.23 12.05 -4.06
N LYS A 110 1.71 11.34 -3.02
CA LYS A 110 3.00 10.66 -3.05
C LYS A 110 3.04 9.58 -4.13
N VAL A 111 1.90 8.94 -4.37
CA VAL A 111 1.65 8.02 -5.47
C VAL A 111 0.43 8.48 -6.27
N ASP A 112 0.37 8.07 -7.53
CA ASP A 112 -0.78 8.33 -8.40
C ASP A 112 -1.84 7.23 -8.20
N LEU A 113 -1.40 6.00 -7.88
CA LEU A 113 -2.21 4.80 -7.71
C LEU A 113 -1.64 3.91 -6.60
N ILE A 114 -2.49 3.24 -5.82
CA ILE A 114 -2.11 2.12 -4.95
C ILE A 114 -2.51 0.79 -5.60
N LEU A 115 -1.53 -0.11 -5.72
CA LEU A 115 -1.65 -1.53 -6.03
C LEU A 115 -0.85 -2.31 -4.99
N ALA A 116 -1.35 -2.36 -3.78
CA ALA A 116 -0.67 -2.95 -2.63
C ALA A 116 -1.65 -3.85 -1.87
N ASN A 117 -2.23 -4.84 -2.57
CA ASN A 117 -3.18 -5.79 -2.00
C ASN A 117 -4.20 -5.08 -1.08
N PHE A 118 -4.85 -4.03 -1.66
CA PHE A 118 -5.60 -3.06 -0.88
C PHE A 118 -7.09 -3.39 -0.85
N THR A 119 -7.54 -3.96 0.26
CA THR A 119 -8.95 -4.33 0.48
C THR A 119 -9.83 -3.10 0.47
N LYS A 120 -10.87 -3.12 -0.36
CA LYS A 120 -11.93 -2.12 -0.40
C LYS A 120 -12.82 -2.28 0.82
N THR A 121 -12.83 -1.29 1.71
CA THR A 121 -13.73 -1.22 2.86
C THR A 121 -14.50 0.10 2.84
N PRO A 122 -15.70 0.17 3.44
CA PRO A 122 -16.47 1.42 3.54
C PRO A 122 -15.63 2.54 4.16
N GLU A 123 -14.90 2.26 5.23
CA GLU A 123 -14.07 3.23 5.95
C GLU A 123 -12.94 3.80 5.06
N ARG A 124 -12.25 2.94 4.29
CA ARG A 124 -11.21 3.39 3.37
C ARG A 124 -11.79 4.18 2.19
N ALA A 125 -12.99 3.79 1.72
CA ALA A 125 -13.68 4.46 0.64
C ALA A 125 -14.16 5.89 0.98
N GLU A 126 -14.17 6.27 2.25
CA GLU A 126 -14.37 7.67 2.65
C GLU A 126 -13.18 8.54 2.27
N ALA A 127 -11.97 7.99 2.27
CA ALA A 127 -10.72 8.73 2.09
C ALA A 127 -10.10 8.60 0.68
N VAL A 128 -10.40 7.52 -0.04
CA VAL A 128 -9.88 7.23 -1.39
C VAL A 128 -11.00 6.71 -2.29
N ASP A 129 -10.80 6.72 -3.61
CA ASP A 129 -11.71 6.05 -4.55
C ASP A 129 -11.07 4.75 -5.02
N PHE A 130 -11.84 3.66 -4.86
CA PHE A 130 -11.44 2.34 -5.32
C PHE A 130 -11.95 2.08 -6.74
N ALA A 131 -11.07 1.56 -7.56
CA ALA A 131 -11.42 1.01 -8.86
C ALA A 131 -12.14 -0.35 -8.73
N ASP A 132 -12.43 -0.98 -9.86
CA ASP A 132 -12.99 -2.32 -9.90
C ASP A 132 -12.00 -3.33 -9.31
N PRO A 133 -12.49 -4.33 -8.56
CA PRO A 133 -11.62 -5.29 -7.91
C PRO A 133 -10.97 -6.23 -8.92
N TYR A 134 -9.71 -6.63 -8.63
CA TYR A 134 -8.98 -7.62 -9.41
C TYR A 134 -8.80 -8.95 -8.67
N MET A 135 -8.99 -8.95 -7.34
CA MET A 135 -8.80 -10.12 -6.50
C MET A 135 -9.81 -10.14 -5.35
N LYS A 136 -10.08 -11.32 -4.78
CA LYS A 136 -10.90 -11.53 -3.58
C LYS A 136 -10.12 -12.34 -2.55
N VAL A 137 -10.33 -12.05 -1.28
CA VAL A 137 -9.71 -12.71 -0.12
C VAL A 137 -10.70 -12.84 1.00
N ALA A 138 -10.36 -13.59 2.03
CA ALA A 138 -11.00 -13.52 3.34
C ALA A 138 -9.93 -13.40 4.42
N LEU A 139 -10.31 -12.99 5.63
CA LEU A 139 -9.41 -13.06 6.76
C LEU A 139 -9.16 -14.51 7.15
N GLY A 140 -7.95 -14.79 7.57
CA GLY A 140 -7.56 -16.08 8.12
C GLY A 140 -6.69 -15.94 9.37
N VAL A 141 -6.46 -17.07 10.03
CA VAL A 141 -5.54 -17.16 11.17
C VAL A 141 -4.61 -18.34 10.95
N VAL A 142 -3.31 -18.07 11.03
CA VAL A 142 -2.23 -19.08 11.00
C VAL A 142 -1.67 -19.26 12.39
N SER A 143 -1.39 -20.51 12.74
CA SER A 143 -0.80 -20.89 14.03
C SER A 143 0.12 -22.11 13.88
N PRO A 144 0.98 -22.42 14.88
CA PRO A 144 1.75 -23.65 14.89
C PRO A 144 0.85 -24.89 14.84
N LYS A 145 1.23 -25.91 14.05
CA LYS A 145 0.47 -27.16 13.89
C LYS A 145 0.33 -27.98 15.19
N ASP A 146 1.28 -27.86 16.08
CA ASP A 146 1.24 -28.53 17.39
C ASP A 146 0.33 -27.83 18.42
N LYS A 147 -0.09 -26.59 18.11
CA LYS A 147 -1.00 -25.78 18.93
C LYS A 147 -1.97 -25.00 18.03
N PRO A 148 -2.85 -25.69 17.29
CA PRO A 148 -3.69 -25.04 16.30
C PRO A 148 -4.76 -24.15 16.95
N ILE A 149 -4.93 -22.96 16.39
CA ILE A 149 -6.04 -22.06 16.73
C ILE A 149 -7.13 -22.26 15.69
N THR A 150 -8.15 -23.03 16.05
CA THR A 150 -9.26 -23.42 15.15
C THR A 150 -10.53 -22.59 15.38
N ASP A 151 -10.56 -21.81 16.48
CA ASP A 151 -11.67 -20.94 16.84
C ASP A 151 -11.12 -19.63 17.43
N VAL A 152 -11.75 -18.51 17.09
CA VAL A 152 -11.36 -17.17 17.59
C VAL A 152 -11.48 -17.07 19.10
N ALA A 153 -12.39 -17.80 19.73
CA ALA A 153 -12.53 -17.85 21.19
C ALA A 153 -11.26 -18.33 21.91
N GLN A 154 -10.42 -19.13 21.26
CA GLN A 154 -9.12 -19.59 21.81
C GLN A 154 -8.10 -18.45 21.90
N LEU A 155 -8.32 -17.33 21.23
CA LEU A 155 -7.45 -16.14 21.28
C LEU A 155 -7.73 -15.24 22.50
N LYS A 156 -8.79 -15.51 23.27
CA LYS A 156 -9.10 -14.75 24.47
C LYS A 156 -7.89 -14.73 25.41
N ASP A 157 -7.50 -13.51 25.83
CA ASP A 157 -6.34 -13.24 26.68
C ASP A 157 -4.97 -13.66 26.07
N GLN A 158 -4.95 -14.16 24.84
CA GLN A 158 -3.74 -14.52 24.10
C GLN A 158 -3.21 -13.36 23.28
N THR A 159 -1.93 -13.43 22.88
CA THR A 159 -1.31 -12.48 21.98
C THR A 159 -1.48 -12.93 20.54
N LEU A 160 -2.20 -12.16 19.74
CA LEU A 160 -2.35 -12.30 18.31
C LEU A 160 -1.50 -11.27 17.56
N LEU A 161 -0.76 -11.73 16.55
CA LEU A 161 0.07 -10.86 15.72
C LEU A 161 -0.74 -10.35 14.53
N VAL A 162 -0.61 -9.06 14.23
CA VAL A 162 -1.26 -8.42 13.08
C VAL A 162 -0.37 -7.32 12.50
N ASN A 163 -0.55 -7.03 11.21
CA ASN A 163 0.03 -5.82 10.61
C ASN A 163 -0.89 -4.62 10.82
N LYS A 164 -0.32 -3.48 11.21
CA LYS A 164 -1.03 -2.22 11.35
C LYS A 164 -1.71 -1.81 10.04
N GLY A 165 -2.95 -1.31 10.14
CA GLY A 165 -3.71 -0.80 9.00
C GLY A 165 -4.24 -1.87 8.04
N THR A 166 -4.18 -3.16 8.41
CA THR A 166 -4.83 -4.25 7.69
C THR A 166 -6.29 -4.43 8.13
N THR A 167 -7.08 -5.19 7.35
CA THR A 167 -8.45 -5.56 7.76
C THR A 167 -8.43 -6.47 8.98
N ALA A 168 -7.41 -7.31 9.16
CA ALA A 168 -7.23 -8.12 10.36
C ALA A 168 -7.02 -7.24 11.61
N ASP A 169 -6.16 -6.22 11.54
CA ASP A 169 -5.98 -5.26 12.63
C ASP A 169 -7.31 -4.57 13.00
N ALA A 170 -8.05 -4.08 12.00
CA ALA A 170 -9.33 -3.43 12.23
C ALA A 170 -10.38 -4.38 12.81
N PHE A 171 -10.47 -5.61 12.29
CA PHE A 171 -11.42 -6.63 12.73
C PHE A 171 -11.21 -6.99 14.20
N PHE A 172 -9.99 -7.37 14.58
CA PHE A 172 -9.72 -7.76 15.96
C PHE A 172 -9.80 -6.58 16.92
N THR A 173 -9.35 -5.39 16.53
CA THR A 173 -9.47 -4.18 17.36
C THR A 173 -10.94 -3.84 17.67
N LYS A 174 -11.84 -3.98 16.69
CA LYS A 174 -13.26 -3.60 16.83
C LYS A 174 -14.12 -4.69 17.45
N SER A 175 -13.91 -5.95 17.02
CA SER A 175 -14.83 -7.05 17.33
C SER A 175 -14.35 -7.96 18.44
N HIS A 176 -13.04 -7.96 18.76
CA HIS A 176 -12.43 -8.85 19.72
C HIS A 176 -11.46 -8.11 20.67
N PRO A 177 -11.94 -7.12 21.45
CA PRO A 177 -11.10 -6.33 22.35
C PRO A 177 -10.47 -7.16 23.48
N GLU A 178 -10.98 -8.38 23.74
CA GLU A 178 -10.42 -9.37 24.67
C GLU A 178 -9.13 -10.01 24.16
N VAL A 179 -8.79 -9.88 22.86
CA VAL A 179 -7.56 -10.40 22.26
C VAL A 179 -6.44 -9.37 22.38
N LYS A 180 -5.28 -9.76 22.89
CA LYS A 180 -4.12 -8.88 22.96
C LYS A 180 -3.45 -8.79 21.60
N LEU A 181 -3.46 -7.62 20.96
CA LEU A 181 -2.83 -7.42 19.66
C LEU A 181 -1.39 -6.94 19.81
N LEU A 182 -0.46 -7.68 19.21
CA LEU A 182 0.91 -7.20 18.96
C LEU A 182 1.03 -6.83 17.49
N LYS A 183 1.22 -5.53 17.21
CA LYS A 183 1.10 -4.93 15.89
C LYS A 183 2.45 -4.52 15.33
N PHE A 184 2.73 -4.90 14.09
CA PHE A 184 3.94 -4.57 13.34
C PHE A 184 3.63 -3.74 12.12
N ASP A 185 4.62 -3.02 11.61
CA ASP A 185 4.48 -2.22 10.40
C ASP A 185 4.73 -3.08 9.14
N GLN A 186 5.69 -4.01 9.19
CA GLN A 186 6.08 -4.86 8.06
C GLN A 186 5.56 -6.28 8.18
N ASN A 187 5.26 -6.91 7.01
CA ASN A 187 4.81 -8.30 6.97
C ASN A 187 5.91 -9.26 7.42
N THR A 188 7.14 -9.07 6.96
CA THR A 188 8.29 -9.91 7.36
C THR A 188 8.47 -9.94 8.87
N GLU A 189 8.44 -8.78 9.55
CA GLU A 189 8.54 -8.70 11.00
C GLU A 189 7.41 -9.44 11.71
N THR A 190 6.18 -9.36 11.17
CA THR A 190 5.02 -10.02 11.78
C THR A 190 5.16 -11.55 11.70
N PHE A 191 5.58 -12.07 10.56
CA PHE A 191 5.79 -13.51 10.39
C PHE A 191 7.00 -14.03 11.17
N ASP A 192 8.08 -13.26 11.25
CA ASP A 192 9.24 -13.62 12.09
C ASP A 192 8.86 -13.64 13.57
N ALA A 193 8.06 -12.68 14.03
CA ALA A 193 7.54 -12.68 15.40
C ALA A 193 6.67 -13.92 15.70
N LEU A 194 5.94 -14.47 14.71
CA LEU A 194 5.22 -15.72 14.88
C LEU A 194 6.18 -16.92 15.03
N LYS A 195 7.21 -17.00 14.17
CA LYS A 195 8.25 -18.04 14.29
C LYS A 195 8.99 -17.98 15.61
N ASP A 196 9.21 -16.79 16.13
CA ASP A 196 9.86 -16.54 17.43
C ASP A 196 8.94 -16.78 18.64
N GLY A 197 7.66 -17.13 18.41
CA GLY A 197 6.70 -17.40 19.48
C GLY A 197 6.27 -16.15 20.26
N ARG A 198 6.37 -14.96 19.68
CA ARG A 198 5.94 -13.70 20.30
C ARG A 198 4.42 -13.53 20.35
N GLY A 199 3.68 -14.36 19.62
CA GLY A 199 2.24 -14.53 19.67
C GLY A 199 1.85 -15.98 19.39
N VAL A 200 0.64 -16.38 19.79
CA VAL A 200 0.15 -17.75 19.59
C VAL A 200 -0.31 -17.99 18.15
N ALA A 201 -0.65 -16.92 17.43
CA ALA A 201 -1.14 -16.94 16.07
C ALA A 201 -0.93 -15.60 15.38
N LEU A 202 -1.14 -15.57 14.05
CA LEU A 202 -1.12 -14.37 13.22
C LEU A 202 -2.37 -14.33 12.36
N ALA A 203 -3.05 -13.17 12.29
CA ALA A 203 -4.20 -12.95 11.44
C ALA A 203 -3.85 -12.04 10.25
N HIS A 204 -4.25 -12.47 9.05
CA HIS A 204 -4.07 -11.73 7.80
C HIS A 204 -5.02 -12.25 6.71
N ASP A 205 -4.92 -11.72 5.48
CA ASP A 205 -5.59 -12.27 4.31
C ASP A 205 -5.19 -13.75 4.13
N ASN A 206 -6.16 -14.62 3.97
CA ASN A 206 -5.96 -16.07 3.85
C ASN A 206 -5.00 -16.44 2.70
N ALA A 207 -5.10 -15.73 1.58
CA ALA A 207 -4.23 -15.95 0.43
C ALA A 207 -2.74 -15.74 0.79
N LEU A 208 -2.39 -14.73 1.59
CA LEU A 208 -1.03 -14.55 2.08
C LEU A 208 -0.61 -15.67 3.02
N LEU A 209 -1.50 -16.05 3.93
CA LEU A 209 -1.22 -17.11 4.92
C LEU A 209 -0.99 -18.46 4.22
N TRP A 210 -1.79 -18.78 3.19
CA TRP A 210 -1.58 -20.01 2.41
C TRP A 210 -0.23 -20.01 1.66
N ALA A 211 0.16 -18.86 1.10
CA ALA A 211 1.47 -18.72 0.47
C ALA A 211 2.60 -18.94 1.47
N TRP A 212 2.52 -18.28 2.62
CA TRP A 212 3.56 -18.36 3.65
C TRP A 212 3.70 -19.76 4.25
N THR A 213 2.60 -20.47 4.50
CA THR A 213 2.64 -21.84 5.08
C THR A 213 3.25 -22.89 4.15
N LYS A 214 3.35 -22.61 2.84
CA LYS A 214 4.08 -23.47 1.90
C LYS A 214 5.57 -23.57 2.22
N GLU A 215 6.16 -22.45 2.60
CA GLU A 215 7.58 -22.35 2.98
C GLU A 215 7.80 -22.63 4.47
N ASN A 216 6.72 -22.64 5.27
CA ASN A 216 6.76 -22.81 6.71
C ASN A 216 5.86 -23.98 7.16
N PRO A 217 6.26 -25.25 6.88
CA PRO A 217 5.40 -26.43 7.02
C PRO A 217 5.03 -26.77 8.48
N ASN A 218 5.66 -26.15 9.46
CA ASN A 218 5.32 -26.29 10.89
C ASN A 218 4.11 -25.46 11.31
N PHE A 219 3.58 -24.63 10.39
CA PHE A 219 2.42 -23.79 10.60
C PHE A 219 1.28 -24.21 9.70
N GLU A 220 0.06 -23.89 10.09
CA GLU A 220 -1.13 -24.13 9.30
C GLU A 220 -2.15 -22.98 9.43
N VAL A 221 -2.93 -22.78 8.38
CA VAL A 221 -4.07 -21.87 8.37
C VAL A 221 -5.29 -22.65 8.86
N ALA A 222 -5.43 -22.73 10.19
CA ALA A 222 -6.52 -23.48 10.80
C ALA A 222 -7.87 -22.75 10.70
N ILE A 223 -7.86 -21.42 10.62
CA ILE A 223 -9.04 -20.61 10.26
C ILE A 223 -8.77 -20.00 8.88
N GLY A 224 -9.37 -20.58 7.83
CA GLY A 224 -9.15 -20.14 6.45
C GLY A 224 -10.10 -19.05 5.97
N ASN A 225 -11.26 -18.90 6.62
CA ASN A 225 -12.27 -17.89 6.30
C ASN A 225 -12.87 -17.33 7.58
N LEU A 226 -12.49 -16.13 7.95
CA LEU A 226 -13.05 -15.39 9.07
C LEU A 226 -13.83 -14.19 8.55
N GLY A 227 -15.15 -14.29 8.57
CA GLY A 227 -16.04 -13.30 7.99
C GLY A 227 -16.29 -13.50 6.48
N PRO A 228 -16.93 -12.52 5.82
CA PRO A 228 -17.24 -12.57 4.40
C PRO A 228 -16.00 -12.43 3.54
N ALA A 229 -16.11 -12.82 2.26
CA ALA A 229 -15.09 -12.49 1.27
C ALA A 229 -14.99 -10.97 1.07
N GLU A 230 -13.77 -10.47 0.96
CA GLU A 230 -13.43 -9.08 0.73
C GLU A 230 -12.75 -8.92 -0.64
N PHE A 231 -12.84 -7.74 -1.22
CA PHE A 231 -12.31 -7.45 -2.54
C PHE A 231 -11.07 -6.57 -2.44
N ILE A 232 -10.03 -6.96 -3.19
CA ILE A 232 -8.80 -6.20 -3.40
C ILE A 232 -8.97 -5.39 -4.67
N ALA A 233 -8.72 -4.09 -4.61
CA ALA A 233 -8.86 -3.18 -5.73
C ALA A 233 -7.76 -2.11 -5.75
N PRO A 234 -7.43 -1.57 -6.94
CA PRO A 234 -6.60 -0.37 -7.04
C PRO A 234 -7.30 0.82 -6.40
N ALA A 235 -6.53 1.77 -5.88
CA ALA A 235 -7.12 2.99 -5.31
C ALA A 235 -6.41 4.24 -5.80
N VAL A 236 -7.19 5.26 -6.08
CA VAL A 236 -6.75 6.60 -6.51
C VAL A 236 -7.16 7.65 -5.48
N GLN A 237 -6.64 8.87 -5.61
CA GLN A 237 -7.02 9.99 -4.77
C GLN A 237 -8.53 10.24 -4.88
N LYS A 238 -9.16 10.55 -3.75
CA LYS A 238 -10.60 10.84 -3.68
C LYS A 238 -11.00 11.94 -4.65
N GLY A 239 -12.03 11.67 -5.45
CA GLY A 239 -12.54 12.59 -6.47
C GLY A 239 -11.75 12.60 -7.79
N ASN A 240 -10.70 11.78 -7.94
CA ASN A 240 -9.96 11.65 -9.19
C ASN A 240 -10.68 10.72 -10.17
N THR A 241 -11.79 11.18 -10.71
CA THR A 241 -12.64 10.39 -11.61
C THR A 241 -11.98 10.10 -12.96
N ASP A 242 -11.07 10.95 -13.42
CA ASP A 242 -10.35 10.76 -14.69
C ASP A 242 -9.47 9.50 -14.63
N LEU A 243 -8.57 9.43 -13.63
CA LEU A 243 -7.70 8.27 -13.45
C LEU A 243 -8.49 7.02 -13.03
N LEU A 244 -9.52 7.18 -12.19
CA LEU A 244 -10.39 6.09 -11.75
C LEU A 244 -11.07 5.40 -12.94
N ASN A 245 -11.67 6.17 -13.85
CA ASN A 245 -12.36 5.64 -15.03
C ASN A 245 -11.39 4.93 -15.97
N TRP A 246 -10.19 5.49 -16.14
CA TRP A 246 -9.15 4.85 -16.95
C TRP A 246 -8.72 3.50 -16.32
N VAL A 247 -8.44 3.47 -15.02
CA VAL A 247 -8.05 2.22 -14.31
C VAL A 247 -9.16 1.17 -14.38
N ASN A 248 -10.44 1.55 -14.23
CA ASN A 248 -11.57 0.63 -14.39
C ASN A 248 -11.61 0.02 -15.78
N GLY A 249 -11.41 0.83 -16.82
CA GLY A 249 -11.33 0.35 -18.21
C GLY A 249 -10.20 -0.66 -18.40
N GLU A 250 -9.04 -0.42 -17.81
CA GLU A 250 -7.90 -1.31 -17.91
C GLU A 250 -8.10 -2.63 -17.12
N ILE A 251 -8.63 -2.58 -15.90
CA ILE A 251 -8.97 -3.80 -15.15
C ILE A 251 -10.00 -4.65 -15.91
N ALA A 252 -11.02 -4.03 -16.49
CA ALA A 252 -11.99 -4.74 -17.33
C ALA A 252 -11.35 -5.35 -18.58
N ALA A 253 -10.43 -4.64 -19.23
CA ALA A 253 -9.68 -5.14 -20.39
C ALA A 253 -8.79 -6.33 -20.00
N MET A 254 -8.03 -6.24 -18.90
CA MET A 254 -7.16 -7.31 -18.40
C MET A 254 -7.94 -8.58 -18.04
N LYS A 255 -9.15 -8.45 -17.50
CA LYS A 255 -10.05 -9.58 -17.24
C LYS A 255 -10.46 -10.23 -18.55
N LYS A 256 -10.91 -9.43 -19.53
CA LYS A 256 -11.45 -9.89 -20.81
C LYS A 256 -10.40 -10.53 -21.71
N ASP A 257 -9.19 -9.96 -21.78
CA ASP A 257 -8.11 -10.41 -22.67
C ASP A 257 -7.18 -11.46 -22.03
N GLY A 258 -7.41 -11.81 -20.77
CA GLY A 258 -6.70 -12.84 -20.04
C GLY A 258 -5.39 -12.40 -19.40
N ARG A 259 -5.00 -11.12 -19.46
CA ARG A 259 -3.77 -10.62 -18.81
C ARG A 259 -3.79 -10.80 -17.30
N LEU A 260 -4.94 -10.60 -16.66
CA LEU A 260 -5.06 -10.81 -15.22
C LEU A 260 -4.80 -12.29 -14.85
N LYS A 261 -5.31 -13.23 -15.65
CA LYS A 261 -5.03 -14.66 -15.51
C LYS A 261 -3.55 -14.97 -15.78
N ALA A 262 -2.95 -14.37 -16.80
CA ALA A 262 -1.51 -14.54 -17.09
C ALA A 262 -0.63 -14.02 -15.94
N ALA A 263 -0.99 -12.90 -15.31
CA ALA A 263 -0.31 -12.40 -14.11
C ALA A 263 -0.43 -13.39 -12.94
N TYR A 264 -1.62 -13.98 -12.74
CA TYR A 264 -1.82 -15.05 -11.76
C TYR A 264 -0.93 -16.27 -12.05
N GLU A 265 -0.96 -16.76 -13.26
CA GLU A 265 -0.16 -17.94 -13.69
C GLU A 265 1.34 -17.72 -13.51
N LYS A 266 1.80 -16.50 -13.75
CA LYS A 266 3.21 -16.10 -13.58
C LYS A 266 3.64 -16.01 -12.11
N THR A 267 2.78 -15.52 -11.23
CA THR A 267 3.18 -15.08 -9.87
C THR A 267 2.57 -15.92 -8.75
N LEU A 268 1.30 -16.28 -8.87
CA LEU A 268 0.54 -16.95 -7.80
C LEU A 268 0.51 -18.47 -7.99
N LEU A 269 0.33 -18.94 -9.23
CA LEU A 269 0.29 -20.37 -9.53
C LEU A 269 1.54 -21.14 -9.06
N PRO A 270 2.78 -20.64 -9.23
CA PRO A 270 3.97 -21.32 -8.71
C PRO A 270 3.95 -21.52 -7.19
N VAL A 271 3.30 -20.62 -6.48
CA VAL A 271 3.18 -20.66 -5.01
C VAL A 271 2.05 -21.58 -4.58
N TYR A 272 0.87 -21.44 -5.15
CA TYR A 272 -0.32 -22.19 -4.70
C TYR A 272 -0.42 -23.59 -5.34
N GLY A 273 0.19 -23.79 -6.52
CA GLY A 273 -0.02 -24.98 -7.35
C GLY A 273 -1.48 -25.07 -7.81
N GLU A 274 -1.90 -26.26 -8.20
CA GLU A 274 -3.26 -26.52 -8.70
C GLU A 274 -4.35 -26.54 -7.59
N LYS A 275 -3.95 -26.39 -6.33
CA LYS A 275 -4.88 -26.46 -5.19
C LYS A 275 -5.77 -25.22 -5.05
N VAL A 276 -5.29 -24.07 -5.51
CA VAL A 276 -6.05 -22.82 -5.53
C VAL A 276 -6.18 -22.40 -6.99
N LYS A 277 -7.40 -22.38 -7.48
CA LYS A 277 -7.69 -22.04 -8.88
C LYS A 277 -7.78 -20.51 -9.05
N PRO A 278 -7.47 -19.97 -10.25
CA PRO A 278 -7.63 -18.54 -10.53
C PRO A 278 -9.00 -18.00 -10.12
N GLU A 279 -10.08 -18.74 -10.39
CA GLU A 279 -11.47 -18.35 -10.12
C GLU A 279 -11.77 -18.20 -8.61
N GLU A 280 -10.94 -18.80 -7.74
CA GLU A 280 -11.07 -18.66 -6.29
C GLU A 280 -10.48 -17.36 -5.76
N LEU A 281 -9.47 -16.81 -6.44
CA LEU A 281 -8.78 -15.60 -6.03
C LEU A 281 -9.04 -14.40 -6.94
N LEU A 282 -9.19 -14.58 -8.25
CA LEU A 282 -9.48 -13.47 -9.15
C LEU A 282 -10.94 -13.00 -8.99
N ALA A 283 -11.13 -11.68 -9.00
CA ALA A 283 -12.46 -11.10 -9.07
C ALA A 283 -12.96 -11.13 -10.53
N GLU A 284 -14.18 -11.58 -10.72
CA GLU A 284 -14.88 -11.58 -12.02
C GLU A 284 -15.28 -10.16 -12.44
#